data_aa1ec0f2c845a34cdfe4e433ef09075f
#
_entry.id   aa1ec0f2c845a34cdfe4e433ef09075f
#
_cell.length_a   1.000
_cell.length_b   1.000
_cell.length_c   1.000
_cell.angle_alpha   90.00
_cell.angle_beta   90.00
_cell.angle_gamma   90.00
#
_symmetry.space_group_name_H-M   'P 1'
#
loop_
_entity.id
_entity.type
_entity.pdbx_description
1 polymer ?
#
loop_
_entity_poly.entity_id
_entity_poly.type
_entity_poly.pdbx_seq_one_letter_code
_entity_poly.pdbx_strand_id
1 'polypeptide(L)'
;REHKENVNGNGRTIVPAWCLDGDVALFAEFEPEEGCEWQLVFSDEFNAADMSQPVDEKWMRCQRYGATWNRWLSDSKEVIYLQGGDLVARAIPNPDMASDPVPMITGGIKSNKRFGFTYGYVEARIKSNPWTGNFPAFWMMPEDQSAGWPDCGEIDIWETIDSQERSWHTVHSNWTYDLGNTNNPKSSFNVATSHDRYHTYGLKWDATSLIWYVDGKEVGRYTKSTNQSQLNQGQ
;
A
#
# COMPACT_ATOMS: atom_id res chain seq x y z
N ARG A 1 7.95 -24.00 -1.57
CA ARG A 1 7.98 -23.81 -3.05
C ARG A 1 9.34 -23.28 -3.40
N GLU A 2 10.00 -23.84 -4.41
CA GLU A 2 11.32 -23.38 -4.82
C GLU A 2 11.19 -22.01 -5.49
N HIS A 3 11.83 -21.02 -4.91
CA HIS A 3 12.11 -19.78 -5.59
C HIS A 3 13.11 -20.07 -6.69
N LYS A 4 12.70 -19.95 -7.92
CA LYS A 4 13.65 -20.02 -9.04
C LYS A 4 14.27 -18.66 -9.21
N GLU A 5 15.50 -18.49 -8.77
CA GLU A 5 16.31 -17.35 -9.14
C GLU A 5 16.71 -17.50 -10.61
N ASN A 6 16.30 -16.59 -11.43
CA ASN A 6 16.76 -16.55 -12.81
C ASN A 6 17.92 -15.59 -12.92
N VAL A 7 19.08 -16.11 -13.17
CA VAL A 7 20.32 -15.39 -13.17
C VAL A 7 20.72 -15.09 -14.60
N ASN A 8 20.15 -14.07 -15.19
CA ASN A 8 20.86 -13.45 -16.28
C ASN A 8 21.56 -12.22 -15.74
N GLY A 9 22.84 -12.21 -15.74
CA GLY A 9 23.87 -11.21 -15.44
C GLY A 9 23.63 -10.05 -14.46
N ASN A 10 22.40 -9.69 -14.14
CA ASN A 10 21.98 -8.72 -13.12
C ASN A 10 20.86 -9.28 -12.23
N GLY A 11 20.74 -10.50 -12.23
CA GLY A 11 20.10 -11.51 -11.54
C GLY A 11 18.96 -11.26 -10.69
N ARG A 12 17.72 -11.29 -11.01
CA ARG A 12 16.68 -11.73 -10.07
C ARG A 12 15.48 -12.27 -10.81
N THR A 13 14.98 -13.32 -10.24
CA THR A 13 13.82 -14.06 -10.62
C THR A 13 12.59 -13.25 -10.52
N ILE A 14 11.81 -13.54 -11.40
CA ILE A 14 10.48 -13.10 -11.61
C ILE A 14 9.56 -14.20 -11.20
N VAL A 15 8.73 -13.89 -10.26
CA VAL A 15 7.69 -14.78 -9.81
C VAL A 15 6.43 -13.96 -9.80
N PRO A 16 5.33 -14.41 -10.39
CA PRO A 16 4.05 -13.77 -10.15
C PRO A 16 3.82 -13.63 -8.64
N ALA A 17 3.33 -12.50 -8.18
CA ALA A 17 3.20 -12.22 -6.77
C ALA A 17 2.43 -13.28 -5.97
N TRP A 18 1.47 -13.96 -6.59
CA TRP A 18 0.75 -15.10 -5.99
C TRP A 18 1.60 -16.34 -5.71
N CYS A 19 2.87 -16.34 -6.09
CA CYS A 19 3.82 -17.43 -5.78
C CYS A 19 4.72 -17.11 -4.59
N LEU A 20 4.58 -15.94 -3.94
CA LEU A 20 5.44 -15.52 -2.85
C LEU A 20 4.84 -15.90 -1.51
N ASP A 21 5.69 -16.41 -0.64
CA ASP A 21 5.44 -16.57 0.78
C ASP A 21 6.20 -15.40 1.47
N GLY A 22 5.53 -14.28 1.72
CA GLY A 22 6.15 -13.12 2.35
C GLY A 22 5.14 -12.01 2.61
N ASP A 23 5.46 -11.09 3.51
CA ASP A 23 4.51 -10.13 4.03
C ASP A 23 4.41 -8.84 3.20
N VAL A 24 5.49 -8.42 2.53
CA VAL A 24 5.48 -7.33 1.54
C VAL A 24 6.45 -7.64 0.41
N ALA A 25 5.95 -7.65 -0.82
CA ALA A 25 6.78 -7.81 -2.00
C ALA A 25 6.42 -6.77 -3.06
N LEU A 26 7.42 -6.07 -3.58
CA LEU A 26 7.30 -5.05 -4.60
C LEU A 26 8.04 -5.50 -5.86
N PHE A 27 7.33 -5.55 -6.97
CA PHE A 27 7.88 -5.91 -8.27
C PHE A 27 7.79 -4.70 -9.20
N ALA A 28 8.91 -4.22 -9.73
CA ALA A 28 8.86 -3.27 -10.82
C ALA A 28 8.74 -4.01 -12.16
N GLU A 29 7.81 -3.59 -12.98
CA GLU A 29 7.73 -3.97 -14.37
C GLU A 29 8.51 -2.95 -15.20
N PHE A 30 9.56 -3.38 -15.88
CA PHE A 30 9.99 -2.69 -17.09
C PHE A 30 9.06 -3.19 -18.20
N GLU A 31 8.53 -2.29 -19.04
CA GLU A 31 7.68 -2.71 -20.16
C GLU A 31 8.30 -3.92 -20.84
N PRO A 32 7.65 -5.09 -20.82
CA PRO A 32 8.26 -6.27 -21.38
C PRO A 32 8.26 -6.13 -22.89
N GLU A 33 9.44 -6.03 -23.49
CA GLU A 33 9.63 -6.63 -24.79
C GLU A 33 9.25 -8.12 -24.66
N GLU A 34 8.61 -8.68 -25.67
CA GLU A 34 8.13 -10.06 -25.69
C GLU A 34 9.17 -11.02 -25.09
N GLY A 35 8.91 -11.59 -23.90
CA GLY A 35 9.80 -12.49 -23.19
C GLY A 35 10.46 -11.97 -21.91
N CYS A 36 10.17 -10.75 -21.45
CA CYS A 36 10.67 -10.23 -20.17
C CYS A 36 9.84 -10.76 -19.01
N GLU A 37 10.55 -11.17 -17.99
CA GLU A 37 10.00 -11.70 -16.76
C GLU A 37 9.96 -10.59 -15.67
N TRP A 38 9.11 -10.70 -14.65
CA TRP A 38 9.05 -9.80 -13.50
C TRP A 38 10.34 -9.88 -12.66
N GLN A 39 10.86 -8.74 -12.21
CA GLN A 39 12.02 -8.68 -11.32
C GLN A 39 11.60 -8.18 -9.95
N LEU A 40 11.94 -8.94 -8.90
CA LEU A 40 11.81 -8.48 -7.54
C LEU A 40 12.84 -7.37 -7.28
N VAL A 41 12.37 -6.14 -7.06
CA VAL A 41 13.23 -4.97 -6.86
C VAL A 41 13.23 -4.48 -5.41
N PHE A 42 12.20 -4.83 -4.65
CA PHE A 42 12.07 -4.49 -3.25
C PHE A 42 11.25 -5.54 -2.53
N SER A 43 11.68 -5.96 -1.35
CA SER A 43 10.91 -6.81 -0.44
C SER A 43 11.28 -6.54 1.00
N ASP A 44 10.36 -6.80 1.92
CA ASP A 44 10.65 -6.93 3.33
C ASP A 44 9.75 -8.02 3.91
N GLU A 45 10.39 -9.02 4.48
CA GLU A 45 9.73 -10.18 5.11
C GLU A 45 9.61 -10.00 6.62
N PHE A 46 10.07 -8.86 7.15
CA PHE A 46 10.03 -8.51 8.57
C PHE A 46 10.58 -9.55 9.54
N ASN A 47 11.54 -10.36 9.09
CA ASN A 47 12.10 -11.52 9.79
C ASN A 47 13.13 -11.20 10.88
N ALA A 48 13.31 -9.92 11.23
CA ALA A 48 14.22 -9.56 12.33
C ALA A 48 13.61 -9.93 13.69
N ALA A 49 14.42 -9.81 14.75
CA ALA A 49 14.04 -10.21 16.09
C ALA A 49 12.76 -9.50 16.58
N ASP A 50 11.97 -10.19 17.37
CA ASP A 50 10.78 -9.64 18.01
C ASP A 50 11.08 -8.33 18.76
N MET A 51 10.15 -7.40 18.72
CA MET A 51 10.27 -6.05 19.28
C MET A 51 11.33 -5.15 18.63
N SER A 52 12.04 -5.63 17.61
CA SER A 52 12.89 -4.76 16.78
C SER A 52 12.04 -3.80 15.93
N GLN A 53 12.71 -2.84 15.32
CA GLN A 53 12.07 -1.84 14.45
C GLN A 53 12.31 -2.19 12.99
N PRO A 54 11.40 -1.80 12.07
CA PRO A 54 11.67 -1.88 10.64
C PRO A 54 12.98 -1.19 10.28
N VAL A 55 13.71 -1.72 9.30
CA VAL A 55 15.03 -1.21 8.91
C VAL A 55 14.94 0.17 8.25
N ASP A 56 15.77 1.10 8.70
CA ASP A 56 15.75 2.50 8.26
C ASP A 56 16.13 2.69 6.78
N GLU A 57 16.87 1.74 6.19
CA GLU A 57 17.22 1.75 4.77
C GLU A 57 16.00 1.53 3.86
N LYS A 58 14.98 0.85 4.36
CA LYS A 58 13.75 0.56 3.62
C LYS A 58 12.60 1.47 4.03
N TRP A 59 12.51 1.82 5.32
CA TRP A 59 11.33 2.41 5.90
C TRP A 59 11.62 3.66 6.71
N MET A 60 10.69 4.61 6.63
CA MET A 60 10.59 5.76 7.52
C MET A 60 9.28 5.64 8.30
N ARG A 61 9.26 6.13 9.53
CA ARG A 61 8.01 6.28 10.28
C ARG A 61 7.16 7.39 9.70
N CYS A 62 5.87 7.16 9.65
CA CYS A 62 4.89 8.21 9.36
C CYS A 62 4.80 9.17 10.55
N GLN A 63 4.70 10.45 10.26
CA GLN A 63 4.62 11.52 11.25
C GLN A 63 3.27 12.23 11.18
N ARG A 64 2.88 12.90 12.25
CA ARG A 64 1.71 13.76 12.26
C ARG A 64 1.91 14.98 11.38
N TYR A 65 0.85 15.32 10.67
CA TYR A 65 0.67 16.60 10.02
C TYR A 65 -0.84 16.90 9.96
N GLY A 66 -1.30 17.89 9.22
CA GLY A 66 -2.66 18.44 9.33
C GLY A 66 -3.84 17.56 8.87
N ALA A 67 -3.64 16.33 8.42
CA ALA A 67 -4.73 15.47 7.99
C ALA A 67 -5.43 14.77 9.17
N THR A 68 -6.72 14.50 9.04
CA THR A 68 -7.50 13.85 10.10
C THR A 68 -7.03 12.45 10.43
N TRP A 69 -6.66 11.67 9.40
CA TRP A 69 -6.24 10.27 9.55
C TRP A 69 -4.91 10.11 10.29
N ASN A 70 -4.00 11.10 10.21
CA ASN A 70 -2.67 11.00 10.82
C ASN A 70 -2.53 11.68 12.18
N ARG A 71 -3.61 12.23 12.71
CA ARG A 71 -3.60 13.05 13.94
C ARG A 71 -3.07 12.34 15.19
N TRP A 72 -3.02 11.02 15.17
CA TRP A 72 -2.57 10.19 16.28
C TRP A 72 -1.31 9.38 15.97
N LEU A 73 -0.69 9.57 14.81
CA LEU A 73 0.59 8.93 14.50
C LEU A 73 1.65 9.31 15.55
N SER A 74 2.48 8.34 15.88
CA SER A 74 3.51 8.47 16.92
C SER A 74 4.79 7.76 16.53
N ASP A 75 5.92 8.29 17.00
CA ASP A 75 7.24 7.67 16.89
C ASP A 75 7.47 6.58 17.97
N SER A 76 6.49 6.31 18.83
CA SER A 76 6.60 5.28 19.85
C SER A 76 6.94 3.92 19.24
N LYS A 77 7.90 3.22 19.84
CA LYS A 77 8.25 1.85 19.46
C LYS A 77 7.14 0.84 19.78
N GLU A 78 6.17 1.24 20.57
CA GLU A 78 5.03 0.38 20.92
C GLU A 78 3.97 0.29 19.84
N VAL A 79 3.92 1.23 18.89
CA VAL A 79 2.90 1.26 17.83
C VAL A 79 3.38 0.72 16.48
N ILE A 80 4.70 0.57 16.31
CA ILE A 80 5.35 -0.10 15.16
C ILE A 80 6.50 -0.93 15.69
N TYR A 81 6.48 -2.22 15.43
CA TYR A 81 7.55 -3.17 15.79
C TYR A 81 7.39 -4.46 14.99
N LEU A 82 8.40 -5.32 15.03
CA LEU A 82 8.36 -6.65 14.41
C LEU A 82 8.02 -7.70 15.47
N GLN A 83 7.21 -8.68 15.11
CA GLN A 83 6.88 -9.80 15.99
C GLN A 83 6.47 -11.03 15.19
N GLY A 84 7.14 -12.15 15.44
CA GLY A 84 6.80 -13.43 14.82
C GLY A 84 6.96 -13.47 13.31
N GLY A 85 7.82 -12.62 12.73
CA GLY A 85 7.98 -12.48 11.29
C GLY A 85 6.98 -11.52 10.64
N ASP A 86 6.23 -10.77 11.43
CA ASP A 86 5.27 -9.77 10.94
C ASP A 86 5.68 -8.35 11.32
N LEU A 87 5.30 -7.38 10.52
CA LEU A 87 5.22 -5.98 10.93
C LEU A 87 3.91 -5.75 11.68
N VAL A 88 4.01 -5.32 12.92
CA VAL A 88 2.86 -4.91 13.73
C VAL A 88 2.70 -3.40 13.68
N ALA A 89 1.56 -2.93 13.17
CA ALA A 89 1.10 -1.54 13.27
C ALA A 89 -0.18 -1.53 14.10
N ARG A 90 -0.19 -0.79 15.20
CA ARG A 90 -1.34 -0.81 16.12
C ARG A 90 -1.73 0.56 16.65
N ALA A 91 -2.95 0.64 17.17
CA ALA A 91 -3.45 1.75 17.97
C ALA A 91 -3.50 1.34 19.44
N ILE A 92 -3.04 2.20 20.32
CA ILE A 92 -3.11 1.99 21.78
C ILE A 92 -3.54 3.29 22.47
N PRO A 93 -4.14 3.22 23.69
CA PRO A 93 -4.26 4.40 24.54
C PRO A 93 -2.90 5.05 24.74
N ASN A 94 -2.85 6.37 24.69
CA ASN A 94 -1.58 7.06 24.84
C ASN A 94 -1.07 6.93 26.30
N PRO A 95 0.10 6.32 26.52
CA PRO A 95 0.64 6.14 27.88
C PRO A 95 1.22 7.43 28.46
N ASP A 96 1.46 8.47 27.65
CA ASP A 96 2.08 9.73 28.07
C ASP A 96 1.29 10.96 27.56
N MET A 97 0.06 11.09 28.03
CA MET A 97 -0.78 12.25 27.71
C MET A 97 -0.26 13.57 28.31
N ALA A 98 0.72 13.52 29.21
CA ALA A 98 1.32 14.74 29.78
C ALA A 98 2.26 15.42 28.78
N SER A 99 3.01 14.64 28.02
CA SER A 99 3.93 15.14 26.99
C SER A 99 3.26 15.27 25.62
N ASP A 100 2.28 14.41 25.32
CA ASP A 100 1.55 14.37 24.07
C ASP A 100 0.04 14.26 24.33
N PRO A 101 -0.72 15.37 24.33
CA PRO A 101 -2.10 15.42 24.82
C PRO A 101 -3.12 14.84 23.80
N VAL A 102 -2.84 13.66 23.24
CA VAL A 102 -3.76 12.91 22.39
C VAL A 102 -4.22 11.63 23.10
N PRO A 103 -5.49 11.21 22.94
CA PRO A 103 -6.03 10.08 23.70
C PRO A 103 -5.47 8.72 23.26
N MET A 104 -5.05 8.62 22.00
CA MET A 104 -4.55 7.41 21.37
C MET A 104 -3.28 7.72 20.60
N ILE A 105 -2.43 6.72 20.43
CA ILE A 105 -1.30 6.77 19.49
C ILE A 105 -1.38 5.58 18.52
N THR A 106 -1.01 5.84 17.28
CA THR A 106 -1.02 4.86 16.18
C THR A 106 0.33 4.83 15.46
N GLY A 107 0.61 3.77 14.73
CA GLY A 107 1.84 3.62 13.96
C GLY A 107 1.60 3.50 12.47
N GLY A 108 2.58 3.95 11.69
CA GLY A 108 2.65 3.77 10.26
C GLY A 108 4.08 3.87 9.77
N ILE A 109 4.38 3.20 8.65
CA ILE A 109 5.66 3.29 7.96
C ILE A 109 5.45 3.67 6.50
N LYS A 110 6.48 4.19 5.88
CA LYS A 110 6.49 4.57 4.46
C LYS A 110 7.88 4.41 3.86
N SER A 111 7.93 4.10 2.57
CA SER A 111 9.18 3.97 1.81
C SER A 111 9.68 5.30 1.22
N ASN A 112 9.06 6.44 1.55
CA ASN A 112 9.40 7.76 1.03
C ASN A 112 10.92 8.04 1.13
N LYS A 113 11.55 8.50 0.04
CA LYS A 113 13.00 8.72 -0.08
C LYS A 113 13.87 7.47 0.15
N ARG A 114 13.30 6.28 0.24
CA ARG A 114 14.00 5.01 0.34
C ARG A 114 13.81 4.18 -0.92
N PHE A 115 12.55 4.03 -1.33
CA PHE A 115 12.17 3.31 -2.52
C PHE A 115 10.90 3.92 -3.12
N GLY A 116 10.89 4.10 -4.42
CA GLY A 116 9.73 4.46 -5.22
C GLY A 116 9.82 3.82 -6.60
N PHE A 117 8.70 3.68 -7.28
CA PHE A 117 8.65 3.10 -8.61
C PHE A 117 7.55 3.75 -9.45
N THR A 118 7.69 3.64 -10.77
CA THR A 118 6.66 3.96 -11.75
C THR A 118 6.45 2.71 -12.57
N TYR A 119 5.22 2.22 -12.57
CA TYR A 119 4.80 0.94 -13.15
C TYR A 119 5.42 -0.28 -12.44
N GLY A 120 4.62 -1.31 -12.32
CA GLY A 120 5.04 -2.53 -11.65
C GLY A 120 3.88 -3.26 -10.98
N TYR A 121 4.23 -4.26 -10.19
CA TYR A 121 3.31 -4.96 -9.30
C TYR A 121 3.78 -4.83 -7.87
N VAL A 122 2.89 -4.42 -6.99
CA VAL A 122 3.14 -4.33 -5.55
C VAL A 122 2.12 -5.18 -4.80
N GLU A 123 2.56 -5.86 -3.77
CA GLU A 123 1.70 -6.74 -2.99
C GLU A 123 2.11 -6.74 -1.52
N ALA A 124 1.12 -6.81 -0.64
CA ALA A 124 1.33 -7.05 0.78
C ALA A 124 0.38 -8.14 1.28
N ARG A 125 0.88 -8.99 2.16
CA ARG A 125 0.10 -9.99 2.89
C ARG A 125 -0.28 -9.40 4.24
N ILE A 126 -1.58 -9.15 4.44
CA ILE A 126 -2.08 -8.35 5.56
C ILE A 126 -3.18 -9.13 6.30
N LYS A 127 -3.09 -9.06 7.64
CA LYS A 127 -4.17 -9.42 8.55
C LYS A 127 -4.52 -8.18 9.38
N SER A 128 -5.78 -7.89 9.53
CA SER A 128 -6.25 -6.72 10.27
C SER A 128 -7.15 -7.15 11.42
N ASN A 129 -7.36 -6.27 12.37
CA ASN A 129 -8.35 -6.44 13.41
C ASN A 129 -9.46 -5.39 13.21
N PRO A 130 -10.63 -5.79 12.68
CA PRO A 130 -11.71 -4.84 12.42
C PRO A 130 -12.30 -4.36 13.74
N TRP A 131 -12.23 -3.06 13.97
CA TRP A 131 -12.75 -2.41 15.17
C TRP A 131 -13.34 -1.05 14.84
N THR A 132 -14.36 -0.64 15.54
CA THR A 132 -14.97 0.69 15.35
C THR A 132 -13.94 1.79 15.56
N GLY A 133 -13.79 2.68 14.58
CA GLY A 133 -12.78 3.74 14.53
C GLY A 133 -11.44 3.32 13.98
N ASN A 134 -11.25 2.05 13.60
CA ASN A 134 -10.05 1.58 12.94
C ASN A 134 -10.07 1.92 11.45
N PHE A 135 -8.93 2.34 10.92
CA PHE A 135 -8.78 2.67 9.50
C PHE A 135 -7.36 2.34 9.02
N PRO A 136 -6.99 1.06 9.02
CA PRO A 136 -5.71 0.64 8.47
C PRO A 136 -5.74 0.67 6.96
N ALA A 137 -4.57 0.99 6.36
CA ALA A 137 -4.42 1.13 4.92
C ALA A 137 -3.04 0.65 4.44
N PHE A 138 -3.03 0.13 3.22
CA PHE A 138 -1.84 -0.09 2.39
C PHE A 138 -2.05 0.66 1.08
N TRP A 139 -1.30 1.72 0.86
CA TRP A 139 -1.58 2.73 -0.13
C TRP A 139 -0.32 3.43 -0.65
N MET A 140 -0.45 4.17 -1.74
CA MET A 140 0.65 4.85 -2.41
C MET A 140 0.33 6.33 -2.65
N MET A 141 1.35 7.15 -2.43
CA MET A 141 1.38 8.57 -2.79
C MET A 141 2.57 8.83 -3.69
N PRO A 142 2.50 9.82 -4.60
CA PRO A 142 3.67 10.25 -5.35
C PRO A 142 4.73 10.84 -4.41
N GLU A 143 5.99 10.73 -4.78
CA GLU A 143 7.08 11.35 -4.03
C GLU A 143 7.03 12.88 -4.14
N ASP A 144 6.69 13.40 -5.31
CA ASP A 144 6.39 14.82 -5.52
C ASP A 144 4.89 15.07 -5.31
N GLN A 145 4.57 15.73 -4.21
CA GLN A 145 3.21 16.12 -3.83
C GLN A 145 2.96 17.64 -3.98
N SER A 146 3.80 18.32 -4.75
CA SER A 146 3.73 19.80 -4.93
C SER A 146 2.43 20.28 -5.55
N ALA A 147 1.74 19.43 -6.33
CA ALA A 147 0.42 19.73 -6.87
C ALA A 147 -0.68 19.77 -5.78
N GLY A 148 -0.40 19.25 -4.58
CA GLY A 148 -1.39 19.08 -3.52
C GLY A 148 -2.34 17.92 -3.76
N TRP A 149 -2.99 17.47 -2.69
CA TRP A 149 -4.02 16.44 -2.77
C TRP A 149 -5.39 17.07 -3.10
N PRO A 150 -6.22 16.48 -3.99
CA PRO A 150 -6.06 15.19 -4.67
C PRO A 150 -5.34 15.26 -6.04
N ASP A 151 -4.88 16.44 -6.48
CA ASP A 151 -4.29 16.64 -7.80
C ASP A 151 -3.00 15.84 -8.01
N CYS A 152 -2.24 15.61 -6.94
CA CYS A 152 -1.03 14.78 -7.01
C CYS A 152 -1.32 13.28 -7.20
N GLY A 153 -2.56 12.84 -6.98
CA GLY A 153 -2.98 11.45 -7.06
C GLY A 153 -2.72 10.67 -5.76
N GLU A 154 -3.53 9.62 -5.56
CA GLU A 154 -3.41 8.63 -4.48
C GLU A 154 -3.97 7.29 -4.97
N ILE A 155 -3.33 6.19 -4.62
CA ILE A 155 -3.78 4.85 -4.97
C ILE A 155 -3.86 4.02 -3.69
N ASP A 156 -5.08 3.64 -3.31
CA ASP A 156 -5.32 2.76 -2.17
C ASP A 156 -5.36 1.32 -2.65
N ILE A 157 -4.32 0.56 -2.30
CA ILE A 157 -4.22 -0.84 -2.66
C ILE A 157 -5.17 -1.65 -1.78
N TRP A 158 -5.24 -1.30 -0.52
CA TRP A 158 -6.14 -1.88 0.46
C TRP A 158 -6.43 -0.91 1.59
N GLU A 159 -7.70 -0.82 1.94
CA GLU A 159 -8.20 -0.16 3.13
C GLU A 159 -9.31 -0.99 3.76
N THR A 160 -9.49 -0.86 5.09
CA THR A 160 -10.71 -1.30 5.76
C THR A 160 -11.18 -0.22 6.72
N ILE A 161 -12.50 -0.11 6.89
CA ILE A 161 -13.14 0.99 7.62
C ILE A 161 -13.96 0.41 8.75
N ASP A 162 -13.68 0.85 9.97
CA ASP A 162 -14.37 0.40 11.17
C ASP A 162 -14.32 -1.13 11.34
N SER A 163 -15.45 -1.72 11.71
CA SER A 163 -15.63 -3.16 11.86
C SER A 163 -16.13 -3.87 10.60
N GLN A 164 -16.03 -3.24 9.42
CA GLN A 164 -16.49 -3.84 8.17
C GLN A 164 -15.59 -5.00 7.76
N GLU A 165 -16.15 -6.17 7.53
CA GLU A 165 -15.44 -7.28 6.89
C GLU A 165 -15.43 -7.11 5.37
N ARG A 166 -14.70 -6.08 4.93
CA ARG A 166 -14.63 -5.64 3.56
C ARG A 166 -13.34 -4.90 3.28
N SER A 167 -12.69 -5.23 2.19
CA SER A 167 -11.58 -4.44 1.66
C SER A 167 -12.07 -3.42 0.63
N TRP A 168 -11.46 -2.25 0.65
CA TRP A 168 -11.68 -1.16 -0.30
C TRP A 168 -10.42 -0.92 -1.11
N HIS A 169 -10.60 -0.54 -2.37
CA HIS A 169 -9.57 -0.33 -3.37
C HIS A 169 -9.95 0.90 -4.16
N THR A 170 -9.16 1.97 -4.09
CA THR A 170 -9.59 3.28 -4.58
C THR A 170 -8.48 4.01 -5.31
N VAL A 171 -8.82 4.88 -6.24
CA VAL A 171 -7.94 5.91 -6.77
C VAL A 171 -8.55 7.27 -6.51
N HIS A 172 -7.75 8.19 -5.95
CA HIS A 172 -8.10 9.59 -5.77
C HIS A 172 -7.26 10.47 -6.70
N SER A 173 -7.93 11.36 -7.40
CA SER A 173 -7.35 12.39 -8.26
C SER A 173 -8.32 13.55 -8.37
N ASN A 174 -7.93 14.65 -9.00
CA ASN A 174 -8.86 15.72 -9.31
C ASN A 174 -10.10 15.21 -10.07
N TRP A 175 -9.91 14.31 -11.04
CA TRP A 175 -11.00 13.71 -11.82
C TRP A 175 -11.99 12.94 -10.96
N THR A 176 -11.50 12.09 -10.07
CA THR A 176 -12.36 11.20 -9.29
C THR A 176 -12.93 11.87 -8.05
N TYR A 177 -12.16 12.72 -7.36
CA TYR A 177 -12.54 13.31 -6.09
C TYR A 177 -13.19 14.68 -6.26
N ASP A 178 -12.50 15.68 -6.79
CA ASP A 178 -13.00 17.05 -6.89
C ASP A 178 -14.08 17.20 -7.96
N LEU A 179 -13.92 16.52 -9.10
CA LEU A 179 -14.91 16.54 -10.18
C LEU A 179 -15.98 15.45 -10.06
N GLY A 180 -15.86 14.53 -9.09
CA GLY A 180 -16.85 13.53 -8.76
C GLY A 180 -17.06 12.45 -9.83
N ASN A 181 -16.12 12.23 -10.73
CA ASN A 181 -16.23 11.25 -11.83
C ASN A 181 -15.86 9.83 -11.34
N THR A 182 -16.62 9.29 -10.42
CA THR A 182 -16.30 8.02 -9.73
C THR A 182 -16.70 6.76 -10.51
N ASN A 183 -17.44 6.89 -11.60
CA ASN A 183 -17.96 5.76 -12.39
C ASN A 183 -17.54 5.77 -13.86
N ASN A 184 -16.66 6.69 -14.27
CA ASN A 184 -16.21 6.78 -15.66
C ASN A 184 -14.71 7.15 -15.76
N PRO A 185 -13.81 6.19 -15.60
CA PRO A 185 -14.02 4.80 -15.17
C PRO A 185 -14.39 4.69 -13.69
N LYS A 186 -14.85 3.52 -13.26
CA LYS A 186 -15.12 3.26 -11.84
C LYS A 186 -13.80 3.36 -11.05
N SER A 187 -13.79 4.20 -10.01
CA SER A 187 -12.59 4.55 -9.26
C SER A 187 -12.48 3.93 -7.87
N SER A 188 -13.54 3.27 -7.38
CA SER A 188 -13.54 2.59 -6.09
C SER A 188 -14.23 1.24 -6.19
N PHE A 189 -13.59 0.24 -5.63
CA PHE A 189 -14.04 -1.15 -5.62
C PHE A 189 -14.04 -1.66 -4.19
N ASN A 190 -14.89 -2.61 -3.89
CA ASN A 190 -14.86 -3.28 -2.61
C ASN A 190 -15.28 -4.74 -2.74
N VAL A 191 -14.71 -5.57 -1.89
CA VAL A 191 -15.02 -7.00 -1.84
C VAL A 191 -15.15 -7.45 -0.39
N ALA A 192 -16.08 -8.37 -0.13
CA ALA A 192 -16.20 -8.99 1.17
C ALA A 192 -14.92 -9.78 1.48
N THR A 193 -14.26 -9.44 2.60
CA THR A 193 -12.98 -10.02 2.99
C THR A 193 -12.96 -10.12 4.50
N SER A 194 -12.71 -11.32 5.03
CA SER A 194 -12.52 -11.48 6.46
C SER A 194 -11.21 -10.88 6.90
N HIS A 195 -11.13 -10.36 8.12
CA HIS A 195 -9.92 -9.75 8.65
C HIS A 195 -9.22 -10.59 9.73
N ASP A 196 -9.79 -11.75 10.06
CA ASP A 196 -9.28 -12.68 11.07
C ASP A 196 -8.10 -13.54 10.59
N ARG A 197 -7.80 -13.49 9.30
CA ARG A 197 -6.71 -14.21 8.64
C ARG A 197 -5.98 -13.33 7.64
N TYR A 198 -4.80 -13.78 7.21
CA TYR A 198 -4.04 -13.11 6.19
C TYR A 198 -4.69 -13.26 4.81
N HIS A 199 -4.70 -12.17 4.09
CA HIS A 199 -4.99 -12.09 2.66
C HIS A 199 -3.87 -11.32 1.96
N THR A 200 -3.70 -11.59 0.67
CA THR A 200 -2.78 -10.87 -0.17
C THR A 200 -3.52 -9.78 -0.92
N TYR A 201 -3.05 -8.55 -0.81
CA TYR A 201 -3.59 -7.39 -1.51
C TYR A 201 -2.55 -6.85 -2.48
N GLY A 202 -2.87 -6.86 -3.76
CA GLY A 202 -1.96 -6.51 -4.83
C GLY A 202 -2.50 -5.43 -5.75
N LEU A 203 -1.58 -4.69 -6.36
CA LEU A 203 -1.84 -3.72 -7.41
C LEU A 203 -0.87 -3.94 -8.57
N LYS A 204 -1.40 -4.13 -9.77
CA LYS A 204 -0.64 -3.95 -11.01
C LYS A 204 -0.89 -2.54 -11.52
N TRP A 205 0.19 -1.82 -11.81
CA TRP A 205 0.17 -0.50 -12.40
C TRP A 205 1.00 -0.50 -13.67
N ASP A 206 0.37 -0.21 -14.80
CA ASP A 206 1.03 -0.05 -16.09
C ASP A 206 0.66 1.31 -16.74
N ALA A 207 1.17 1.59 -17.93
CA ALA A 207 0.94 2.86 -18.64
C ALA A 207 -0.54 3.14 -18.97
N THR A 208 -1.40 2.13 -18.88
CA THR A 208 -2.79 2.18 -19.31
C THR A 208 -3.81 1.91 -18.20
N SER A 209 -3.39 1.28 -17.10
CA SER A 209 -4.33 0.82 -16.08
C SER A 209 -3.73 0.61 -14.70
N LEU A 210 -4.61 0.68 -13.70
CA LEU A 210 -4.43 0.16 -12.35
C LEU A 210 -5.35 -1.04 -12.19
N ILE A 211 -4.83 -2.15 -11.67
CA ILE A 211 -5.61 -3.38 -11.50
C ILE A 211 -5.36 -3.91 -10.09
N TRP A 212 -6.41 -4.01 -9.30
CA TRP A 212 -6.35 -4.50 -7.93
C TRP A 212 -6.64 -5.99 -7.84
N TYR A 213 -5.93 -6.66 -6.94
CA TYR A 213 -6.06 -8.09 -6.68
C TYR A 213 -6.25 -8.35 -5.19
N VAL A 214 -7.10 -9.32 -4.88
CA VAL A 214 -7.21 -9.92 -3.54
C VAL A 214 -7.02 -11.43 -3.70
N ASP A 215 -6.06 -11.99 -2.99
CA ASP A 215 -5.68 -13.40 -3.09
C ASP A 215 -5.45 -13.85 -4.56
N GLY A 216 -4.78 -13.00 -5.34
CA GLY A 216 -4.46 -13.25 -6.75
C GLY A 216 -5.65 -13.13 -7.72
N LYS A 217 -6.84 -12.73 -7.26
CA LYS A 217 -8.01 -12.50 -8.12
C LYS A 217 -8.22 -11.02 -8.37
N GLU A 218 -8.39 -10.63 -9.63
CA GLU A 218 -8.76 -9.26 -9.99
C GLU A 218 -10.11 -8.90 -9.36
N VAL A 219 -10.12 -7.76 -8.65
CA VAL A 219 -11.32 -7.23 -7.98
C VAL A 219 -11.74 -5.87 -8.51
N GLY A 220 -10.86 -5.19 -9.22
CA GLY A 220 -11.15 -3.91 -9.82
C GLY A 220 -10.10 -3.46 -10.82
N ARG A 221 -10.50 -2.58 -11.72
CA ARG A 221 -9.64 -2.01 -12.76
C ARG A 221 -10.02 -0.56 -13.03
N TYR A 222 -9.02 0.32 -13.00
CA TYR A 222 -9.14 1.72 -13.42
C TYR A 222 -8.32 1.91 -14.69
N THR A 223 -8.96 2.26 -15.79
CA THR A 223 -8.31 2.39 -17.10
C THR A 223 -8.12 3.85 -17.45
N LYS A 224 -6.90 4.20 -17.84
CA LYS A 224 -6.54 5.53 -18.30
C LYS A 224 -7.36 5.94 -19.51
N SER A 225 -7.85 7.18 -19.54
CA SER A 225 -8.59 7.71 -20.68
C SER A 225 -7.68 7.89 -21.91
N THR A 226 -8.27 7.76 -23.07
CA THR A 226 -7.69 8.22 -24.34
C THR A 226 -8.07 9.66 -24.68
N ASN A 227 -8.94 10.28 -23.89
CA ASN A 227 -9.39 11.66 -24.09
C ASN A 227 -8.46 12.64 -23.35
N GLN A 228 -7.71 13.44 -24.11
CA GLN A 228 -6.75 14.38 -23.56
C GLN A 228 -7.36 15.40 -22.59
N SER A 229 -8.62 15.80 -22.82
CA SER A 229 -9.30 16.73 -21.89
C SER A 229 -9.55 16.09 -20.51
N GLN A 230 -9.86 14.80 -20.48
CA GLN A 230 -10.02 14.07 -19.21
C GLN A 230 -8.68 13.85 -18.51
N LEU A 231 -7.63 13.51 -19.27
CA LEU A 231 -6.27 13.39 -18.73
C LEU A 231 -5.79 14.71 -18.12
N ASN A 232 -6.06 15.84 -18.77
CA ASN A 232 -5.72 17.17 -18.25
C ASN A 232 -6.51 17.55 -16.98
N GLN A 233 -7.54 16.78 -16.64
CA GLN A 233 -8.35 16.91 -15.42
C GLN A 233 -8.00 15.82 -14.39
N GLY A 234 -6.92 15.06 -14.59
CA GLY A 234 -6.40 14.09 -13.64
C GLY A 234 -7.05 12.69 -13.73
N GLN A 235 -7.65 12.34 -14.88
CA GLN A 235 -8.17 10.99 -15.11
C GLN A 235 -7.05 9.98 -15.40
#